data_63f82084f4a9d181178ff1fb47d2327a
#
_entry.id   63f82084f4a9d181178ff1fb47d2327a
#
_cell.length_a   1.000
_cell.length_b   1.000
_cell.length_c   1.000
_cell.angle_alpha   90.00
_cell.angle_beta   90.00
_cell.angle_gamma   90.00
#
_symmetry.space_group_name_H-M   'P 1'
#
loop_
_entity.id
_entity.type
_entity.pdbx_description
1 polymer ?
#
loop_
_entity_poly.entity_id
_entity_poly.type
_entity_poly.pdbx_seq_one_letter_code
_entity_poly.pdbx_strand_id
1 'polypeptide(L)'
;MKLLLSIVVFVALGCSSLAKQSDPKVQVYSYSPGEFGKENILICHVSEFHPPDISINLLKNGIEIPNAKQTDLAFEQGWKFHLTRSVSFTPQKNEEYACRVTHMGIGKNFVWEADM
;
A
#
# COMPACT_ATOMS: atom_id res chain seq x y z
N MET A 1 11.91 -2.10 -45.10
CA MET A 1 11.44 -0.82 -44.61
C MET A 1 10.04 -0.86 -44.00
N LYS A 2 9.07 -1.48 -44.67
CA LYS A 2 7.73 -1.56 -44.12
C LYS A 2 7.65 -2.35 -42.81
N LEU A 3 8.47 -3.38 -42.67
CA LEU A 3 8.52 -4.16 -41.42
C LEU A 3 9.00 -3.37 -40.23
N LEU A 4 9.97 -2.49 -40.44
CA LEU A 4 10.50 -1.63 -39.39
C LEU A 4 9.46 -0.64 -38.90
N LEU A 5 8.69 -0.06 -39.80
CA LEU A 5 7.61 0.86 -39.43
C LEU A 5 6.54 0.18 -38.61
N SER A 6 6.16 -1.04 -38.99
CA SER A 6 5.16 -1.80 -38.23
C SER A 6 5.61 -2.12 -36.82
N ILE A 7 6.86 -2.47 -36.64
CA ILE A 7 7.42 -2.80 -35.33
C ILE A 7 7.42 -1.55 -34.44
N VAL A 8 7.79 -0.41 -34.96
CA VAL A 8 7.83 0.85 -34.22
C VAL A 8 6.42 1.22 -33.72
N VAL A 9 5.42 1.09 -34.56
CA VAL A 9 4.04 1.38 -34.20
C VAL A 9 3.57 0.45 -33.05
N PHE A 10 3.92 -0.80 -33.10
CA PHE A 10 3.58 -1.76 -32.06
C PHE A 10 4.14 -1.38 -30.70
N VAL A 11 5.40 -0.99 -30.67
CA VAL A 11 6.07 -0.59 -29.43
C VAL A 11 5.40 0.65 -28.84
N ALA A 12 5.05 1.61 -29.67
CA ALA A 12 4.41 2.83 -29.21
C ALA A 12 3.06 2.54 -28.56
N LEU A 13 2.27 1.65 -29.13
CA LEU A 13 0.98 1.28 -28.56
C LEU A 13 1.12 0.53 -27.23
N GLY A 14 2.09 -0.35 -27.13
CA GLY A 14 2.36 -1.06 -25.89
C GLY A 14 2.74 -0.12 -24.75
N CYS A 15 3.61 0.83 -25.01
CA CYS A 15 4.01 1.81 -24.00
C CYS A 15 2.85 2.68 -23.54
N SER A 16 1.95 3.08 -24.43
CA SER A 16 0.80 3.91 -24.07
C SER A 16 -0.13 3.23 -23.09
N SER A 17 -0.41 1.94 -23.28
CA SER A 17 -1.33 1.23 -22.38
C SER A 17 -0.73 1.00 -20.98
N LEU A 18 0.58 0.85 -20.87
CA LEU A 18 1.24 0.65 -19.59
C LEU A 18 1.34 1.91 -18.74
N ALA A 19 1.28 3.09 -19.37
CA ALA A 19 1.49 4.37 -18.70
C ALA A 19 0.38 4.73 -17.71
N LYS A 20 -0.78 4.04 -17.73
CA LYS A 20 -1.93 4.37 -16.89
C LYS A 20 -1.99 3.59 -15.59
N GLN A 21 -1.05 2.68 -15.35
CA GLN A 21 -1.03 1.88 -14.14
C GLN A 21 0.12 2.34 -13.25
N SER A 22 -0.16 2.46 -11.95
CA SER A 22 0.85 2.86 -10.98
C SER A 22 0.78 1.95 -9.77
N ASP A 23 1.91 1.37 -9.40
CA ASP A 23 2.02 0.50 -8.24
C ASP A 23 2.00 1.31 -6.94
N PRO A 24 1.34 0.81 -5.88
CA PRO A 24 1.26 1.54 -4.63
C PRO A 24 2.61 1.65 -3.92
N LYS A 25 2.84 2.80 -3.31
CA LYS A 25 3.92 3.00 -2.36
C LYS A 25 3.35 2.84 -0.96
N VAL A 26 3.95 1.98 -0.17
CA VAL A 26 3.43 1.61 1.13
C VAL A 26 4.40 2.00 2.23
N GLN A 27 3.87 2.66 3.27
CA GLN A 27 4.63 3.02 4.45
C GLN A 27 3.88 2.50 5.67
N VAL A 28 4.56 1.72 6.50
CA VAL A 28 4.00 1.18 7.74
C VAL A 28 4.78 1.78 8.91
N TYR A 29 4.06 2.47 9.80
CA TYR A 29 4.70 3.14 10.93
C TYR A 29 3.72 3.26 12.08
N SER A 30 4.18 3.73 13.22
CA SER A 30 3.34 3.98 14.38
C SER A 30 3.30 5.46 14.70
N TYR A 31 2.24 5.88 15.39
CA TYR A 31 2.04 7.26 15.78
C TYR A 31 3.14 7.76 16.73
N SER A 32 3.54 6.91 17.66
CA SER A 32 4.61 7.21 18.64
C SER A 32 5.72 6.19 18.48
N PRO A 33 6.92 6.43 19.07
CA PRO A 33 7.98 5.40 19.05
C PRO A 33 7.46 4.07 19.59
N GLY A 34 7.88 2.99 18.95
CA GLY A 34 7.38 1.66 19.27
C GLY A 34 7.92 1.10 20.56
N GLU A 35 7.27 1.37 21.66
CA GLU A 35 7.61 0.79 22.96
C GLU A 35 6.67 -0.36 23.28
N PHE A 36 7.26 -1.51 23.59
CA PHE A 36 6.47 -2.69 23.92
C PHE A 36 5.67 -2.48 25.22
N GLY A 37 4.42 -2.94 25.19
CA GLY A 37 3.52 -2.81 26.31
C GLY A 37 2.81 -1.47 26.44
N LYS A 38 3.09 -0.53 25.56
CA LYS A 38 2.43 0.79 25.56
C LYS A 38 1.49 0.93 24.39
N GLU A 39 0.33 1.48 24.66
CA GLU A 39 -0.68 1.70 23.63
C GLU A 39 -0.17 2.67 22.56
N ASN A 40 -0.45 2.36 21.32
CA ASN A 40 0.03 3.10 20.16
C ASN A 40 -0.99 3.00 19.04
N ILE A 41 -0.70 3.59 17.90
CA ILE A 41 -1.52 3.49 16.70
C ILE A 41 -0.65 2.99 15.55
N LEU A 42 -1.06 1.86 14.97
CA LEU A 42 -0.40 1.30 13.79
C LEU A 42 -1.01 1.96 12.56
N ILE A 43 -0.16 2.49 11.69
CA ILE A 43 -0.59 3.26 10.53
C ILE A 43 0.00 2.64 9.26
N CYS A 44 -0.85 2.43 8.26
CA CYS A 44 -0.43 2.02 6.94
C CYS A 44 -0.88 3.08 5.95
N HIS A 45 0.07 3.78 5.37
CA HIS A 45 -0.18 4.82 4.37
C HIS A 45 0.19 4.29 2.99
N VAL A 46 -0.77 4.31 2.07
CA VAL A 46 -0.60 3.81 0.71
C VAL A 46 -0.85 4.96 -0.24
N SER A 47 0.10 5.19 -1.13
CA SER A 47 0.03 6.35 -2.03
C SER A 47 0.48 6.00 -3.44
N GLU A 48 0.21 6.92 -4.35
CA GLU A 48 0.66 6.88 -5.75
C GLU A 48 0.20 5.65 -6.51
N PHE A 49 -0.99 5.13 -6.19
CA PHE A 49 -1.53 3.97 -6.89
C PHE A 49 -2.64 4.35 -7.85
N HIS A 50 -2.78 3.54 -8.88
CA HIS A 50 -3.83 3.65 -9.88
C HIS A 50 -3.95 2.30 -10.59
N PRO A 51 -5.13 1.74 -10.78
CA PRO A 51 -6.47 2.25 -10.47
C PRO A 51 -6.75 2.32 -8.96
N PRO A 52 -7.83 3.02 -8.55
CA PRO A 52 -8.10 3.26 -7.12
C PRO A 52 -8.65 2.06 -6.36
N ASP A 53 -8.90 0.95 -7.03
CA ASP A 53 -9.42 -0.25 -6.39
C ASP A 53 -8.32 -0.95 -5.62
N ILE A 54 -8.36 -0.86 -4.30
CA ILE A 54 -7.30 -1.36 -3.43
C ILE A 54 -7.88 -1.84 -2.11
N SER A 55 -7.21 -2.82 -1.51
CA SER A 55 -7.58 -3.36 -0.20
C SER A 55 -6.39 -3.26 0.74
N ILE A 56 -6.61 -2.74 1.94
CA ILE A 56 -5.58 -2.58 2.96
C ILE A 56 -6.03 -3.30 4.22
N ASN A 57 -5.20 -4.20 4.74
CA ASN A 57 -5.49 -4.94 5.96
C ASN A 57 -4.33 -4.78 6.93
N LEU A 58 -4.64 -4.46 8.19
CA LEU A 58 -3.65 -4.42 9.26
C LEU A 58 -3.67 -5.75 9.99
N LEU A 59 -2.51 -6.37 10.13
CA LEU A 59 -2.39 -7.75 10.61
C LEU A 59 -1.55 -7.83 11.88
N LYS A 60 -1.96 -8.73 12.78
CA LYS A 60 -1.19 -9.13 13.95
C LYS A 60 -0.97 -10.63 13.85
N ASN A 61 0.27 -11.05 13.70
CA ASN A 61 0.63 -12.47 13.51
C ASN A 61 -0.16 -13.11 12.36
N GLY A 62 -0.35 -12.36 11.28
CA GLY A 62 -1.05 -12.84 10.10
C GLY A 62 -2.57 -12.80 10.16
N ILE A 63 -3.14 -12.32 11.26
CA ILE A 63 -4.59 -12.24 11.45
C ILE A 63 -5.02 -10.79 11.45
N GLU A 64 -6.09 -10.48 10.72
CA GLU A 64 -6.57 -9.10 10.62
C GLU A 64 -6.97 -8.54 11.97
N ILE A 65 -6.53 -7.31 12.26
CA ILE A 65 -6.88 -6.59 13.48
C ILE A 65 -8.24 -5.93 13.27
N PRO A 66 -9.23 -6.20 14.11
CA PRO A 66 -10.55 -5.58 13.96
C PRO A 66 -10.54 -4.10 14.36
N ASN A 67 -11.57 -3.38 13.93
CA ASN A 67 -11.81 -1.98 14.29
C ASN A 67 -10.81 -0.98 13.70
N ALA A 68 -10.13 -1.34 12.63
CA ALA A 68 -9.27 -0.41 11.93
C ALA A 68 -10.11 0.67 11.24
N LYS A 69 -9.58 1.89 11.21
CA LYS A 69 -10.22 3.03 10.55
C LYS A 69 -9.48 3.36 9.27
N GLN A 70 -10.24 3.66 8.25
CA GLN A 70 -9.69 4.01 6.95
C GLN A 70 -10.13 5.41 6.58
N THR A 71 -9.18 6.23 6.10
CA THR A 71 -9.52 7.57 5.59
C THR A 71 -10.22 7.44 4.25
N ASP A 72 -10.87 8.52 3.83
CA ASP A 72 -11.47 8.55 2.52
C ASP A 72 -10.39 8.50 1.45
N LEU A 73 -10.70 7.84 0.34
CA LEU A 73 -9.82 7.77 -0.80
C LEU A 73 -9.61 9.18 -1.35
N ALA A 74 -8.37 9.63 -1.43
CA ALA A 74 -8.04 10.94 -1.93
C ALA A 74 -7.30 10.84 -3.26
N PHE A 75 -7.60 11.78 -4.14
CA PHE A 75 -7.03 11.83 -5.47
C PHE A 75 -5.94 12.90 -5.53
N GLU A 76 -4.72 12.48 -5.91
CA GLU A 76 -3.61 13.38 -6.10
C GLU A 76 -3.48 13.77 -7.56
N GLN A 77 -2.69 14.80 -7.83
CA GLN A 77 -2.39 15.19 -9.20
C GLN A 77 -1.72 14.05 -9.94
N GLY A 78 -2.02 13.92 -11.23
CA GLY A 78 -1.45 12.86 -12.05
C GLY A 78 -2.18 11.53 -11.97
N TRP A 79 -3.45 11.55 -11.56
CA TRP A 79 -4.36 10.40 -11.46
C TRP A 79 -3.96 9.37 -10.40
N LYS A 80 -3.21 9.77 -9.43
CA LYS A 80 -2.77 8.87 -8.37
C LYS A 80 -3.60 9.10 -7.12
N PHE A 81 -3.83 8.04 -6.40
CA PHE A 81 -4.65 8.05 -5.19
C PHE A 81 -3.81 7.82 -3.96
N HIS A 82 -4.32 8.21 -2.81
CA HIS A 82 -3.73 7.82 -1.53
C HIS A 82 -4.81 7.48 -0.52
N LEU A 83 -4.46 6.64 0.44
CA LEU A 83 -5.37 6.10 1.41
C LEU A 83 -4.59 5.70 2.65
N THR A 84 -5.16 5.92 3.82
CA THR A 84 -4.51 5.55 5.09
C THR A 84 -5.44 4.70 5.92
N ARG A 85 -4.91 3.63 6.49
CA ARG A 85 -5.65 2.78 7.42
C ARG A 85 -4.88 2.69 8.72
N SER A 86 -5.59 2.82 9.84
CA SER A 86 -4.95 2.84 11.15
C SER A 86 -5.78 2.07 12.17
N VAL A 87 -5.11 1.60 13.21
CA VAL A 87 -5.75 0.87 14.30
C VAL A 87 -4.96 1.08 15.59
N SER A 88 -5.67 1.18 16.71
CA SER A 88 -5.04 1.18 18.03
C SER A 88 -4.49 -0.20 18.33
N PHE A 89 -3.28 -0.26 18.86
CA PHE A 89 -2.65 -1.52 19.22
C PHE A 89 -1.67 -1.31 20.37
N THR A 90 -1.34 -2.40 21.05
CA THR A 90 -0.31 -2.40 22.09
C THR A 90 0.76 -3.41 21.66
N PRO A 91 1.89 -2.95 21.13
CA PRO A 91 2.89 -3.87 20.60
C PRO A 91 3.52 -4.72 21.70
N GLN A 92 3.78 -5.99 21.39
CA GLN A 92 4.41 -6.94 22.28
C GLN A 92 5.64 -7.55 21.61
N LYS A 93 6.62 -7.96 22.40
CA LYS A 93 7.92 -8.46 21.90
C LYS A 93 7.81 -9.62 20.92
N ASN A 94 6.87 -10.51 21.15
CA ASN A 94 6.77 -11.74 20.36
C ASN A 94 5.67 -11.67 19.31
N GLU A 95 5.21 -10.48 18.97
CA GLU A 95 4.14 -10.30 17.99
C GLU A 95 4.65 -9.57 16.76
N GLU A 96 4.21 -10.01 15.61
CA GLU A 96 4.53 -9.37 14.34
C GLU A 96 3.32 -8.58 13.85
N TYR A 97 3.55 -7.33 13.50
CA TYR A 97 2.52 -6.46 12.95
C TYR A 97 2.89 -6.09 11.51
N ALA A 98 1.90 -6.11 10.65
CA ALA A 98 2.14 -5.88 9.24
C ALA A 98 0.93 -5.22 8.59
N CYS A 99 1.16 -4.64 7.42
CA CYS A 99 0.13 -4.13 6.55
C CYS A 99 0.13 -4.97 5.28
N ARG A 100 -1.03 -5.50 4.92
CA ARG A 100 -1.20 -6.21 3.65
C ARG A 100 -1.96 -5.33 2.68
N VAL A 101 -1.35 -5.06 1.55
CA VAL A 101 -1.95 -4.25 0.48
C VAL A 101 -2.20 -5.14 -0.72
N THR A 102 -3.44 -5.16 -1.18
CA THR A 102 -3.83 -5.91 -2.38
C THR A 102 -4.26 -4.92 -3.45
N HIS A 103 -3.53 -4.89 -4.54
CA HIS A 103 -3.77 -4.00 -5.67
C HIS A 103 -3.64 -4.78 -6.96
N MET A 104 -4.62 -4.67 -7.83
CA MET A 104 -4.64 -5.41 -9.11
C MET A 104 -4.51 -6.92 -8.92
N GLY A 105 -5.13 -7.45 -7.86
CA GLY A 105 -5.10 -8.88 -7.57
C GLY A 105 -3.79 -9.38 -6.96
N ILE A 106 -2.85 -8.49 -6.68
CA ILE A 106 -1.55 -8.87 -6.10
C ILE A 106 -1.49 -8.36 -4.67
N GLY A 107 -1.32 -9.29 -3.71
CA GLY A 107 -1.20 -8.96 -2.30
C GLY A 107 0.25 -8.96 -1.84
N LYS A 108 0.65 -7.94 -1.08
CA LYS A 108 1.98 -7.84 -0.51
C LYS A 108 1.90 -7.46 0.96
N ASN A 109 2.76 -8.04 1.77
CA ASN A 109 2.85 -7.75 3.20
C ASN A 109 4.04 -6.85 3.48
N PHE A 110 3.81 -5.84 4.32
CA PHE A 110 4.85 -4.90 4.74
C PHE A 110 4.90 -4.92 6.26
N VAL A 111 6.03 -5.34 6.82
CA VAL A 111 6.18 -5.55 8.26
C VAL A 111 6.54 -4.25 8.96
N TRP A 112 5.90 -4.00 10.10
CA TRP A 112 6.23 -2.87 10.95
C TRP A 112 7.49 -3.15 11.77
N GLU A 113 8.40 -2.18 11.81
CA GLU A 113 9.65 -2.28 12.57
C GLU A 113 9.54 -1.41 13.82
N ALA A 114 9.71 -2.03 14.99
CA ALA A 114 9.45 -1.36 16.27
C ALA A 114 10.42 -0.23 16.61
N ASP A 115 11.62 -0.25 16.10
CA ASP A 115 12.69 0.68 16.48
C ASP A 115 12.95 1.77 15.46
N MET A 116 11.94 2.20 14.79
CA MET A 116 12.12 3.28 13.82
C MET A 116 11.86 4.64 14.38
#